data_bd17ddcbfe387aecfab5e903e4f9f57d
#
_entry.id   bd17ddcbfe387aecfab5e903e4f9f57d
#
_cell.length_a   1.000
_cell.length_b   1.000
_cell.length_c   1.000
_cell.angle_alpha   90.00
_cell.angle_beta   90.00
_cell.angle_gamma   90.00
#
_symmetry.space_group_name_H-M   'P 1'
#
loop_
_entity.id
_entity.type
_entity.pdbx_description
1 polymer ?
#
loop_
_entity_poly.entity_id
_entity_poly.type
_entity_poly.pdbx_seq_one_letter_code
_entity_poly.pdbx_strand_id
1 'polypeptide(L)'
;MIMRRLLSGLIIAALVWLAELSAVAGPETRPRMNLSDYCIDPVADSISMSEFRSYLDSIRKERPTVALVLSGGGAKGASHIGVIHYLDSLKIPVDVVLGTSMGGLVGALYALGYTAHEMDSLIRTIDWNMALSDKVPREYVSYSQKKYKEKILLSFPFYYAKQDYLDRKAAERGYETPDHRHGELRLGAGKDDAVSVVKDNLKSSLPSGLAYGQNVNNLLSSLTVGYQDNMHFIDLPVPFVCVATDMVSAKPKIWYRGGLKTAMRSTMSIPGVFAPVKVDGMVLVDGGMRNNYPADLAMEMGADIIIGVDLSSGYRTYGGLNDLKDIIGQGVDMLGRESYEKNVGIPDVTVKPDLPEYNMMSFDDKSIDVIIRRGLEASEAVSDQLDSILALTGARDKVLRNAKAIDLGTSPVLVSKIEITGVTEKESRYLMGKLKIRPADYLCREDIEDAVATIFGTGAFDYVTYEMEGAEEPFSLLFHCRRGPVHQFGIGGRVDSEEVASLLVNIGLNAHKLQGSALNFYAKVGINPYASLTYYVSSPSGPTFNVGASVKWLDRNRFTLGESDYNVAYLNVREEFYLSNIRLRKFYAKIGLRSDFYKMNKVMATSVTGKYDLDVLTNN
;
A
#
# COMPACT_ATOMS: atom_id res chain seq x y z
N MET A 1 -54.49 49.18 -19.53
CA MET A 1 -53.08 49.56 -19.82
C MET A 1 -52.06 48.78 -18.95
N ILE A 2 -52.37 48.51 -17.70
CA ILE A 2 -51.46 47.80 -16.74
C ILE A 2 -51.30 46.31 -17.10
N MET A 3 -52.39 45.65 -17.52
CA MET A 3 -52.36 44.22 -17.89
C MET A 3 -51.53 43.89 -19.13
N ARG A 4 -51.44 44.82 -20.13
CA ARG A 4 -50.57 44.67 -21.30
C ARG A 4 -49.07 44.80 -20.96
N ARG A 5 -48.71 45.61 -19.92
CA ARG A 5 -47.31 45.73 -19.47
C ARG A 5 -46.86 44.54 -18.64
N LEU A 6 -47.76 43.87 -17.88
CA LEU A 6 -47.48 42.64 -17.16
C LEU A 6 -47.31 41.45 -18.11
N LEU A 7 -48.14 41.36 -19.15
CA LEU A 7 -47.98 40.29 -20.16
C LEU A 7 -46.68 40.44 -20.96
N SER A 8 -46.30 41.69 -21.31
CA SER A 8 -45.03 41.94 -22.02
C SER A 8 -43.82 41.62 -21.15
N GLY A 9 -43.89 41.87 -19.84
CA GLY A 9 -42.82 41.53 -18.88
C GLY A 9 -42.66 40.02 -18.69
N LEU A 10 -43.77 39.27 -18.67
CA LEU A 10 -43.74 37.81 -18.58
C LEU A 10 -43.23 37.13 -19.86
N ILE A 11 -43.58 37.69 -21.02
CA ILE A 11 -43.08 37.20 -22.33
C ILE A 11 -41.58 37.49 -22.50
N ILE A 12 -41.11 38.66 -22.04
CA ILE A 12 -39.68 38.98 -22.08
C ILE A 12 -38.90 38.12 -21.07
N ALA A 13 -39.42 37.87 -19.85
CA ALA A 13 -38.82 36.97 -18.89
C ALA A 13 -38.77 35.51 -19.40
N ALA A 14 -39.82 35.04 -20.06
CA ALA A 14 -39.86 33.71 -20.71
C ALA A 14 -38.89 33.60 -21.90
N LEU A 15 -38.73 34.68 -22.70
CA LEU A 15 -37.79 34.71 -23.80
C LEU A 15 -36.32 34.80 -23.32
N VAL A 16 -36.05 35.48 -22.21
CA VAL A 16 -34.73 35.49 -21.57
C VAL A 16 -34.44 34.12 -20.98
N TRP A 17 -35.41 33.51 -20.34
CA TRP A 17 -35.28 32.14 -19.82
C TRP A 17 -35.08 31.10 -20.91
N LEU A 18 -35.78 31.20 -22.02
CA LEU A 18 -35.59 30.38 -23.23
C LEU A 18 -34.25 30.66 -23.93
N ALA A 19 -33.72 31.87 -23.85
CA ALA A 19 -32.40 32.21 -24.37
C ALA A 19 -31.27 31.68 -23.46
N GLU A 20 -31.47 31.64 -22.15
CA GLU A 20 -30.54 30.97 -21.22
C GLU A 20 -30.57 29.45 -21.36
N LEU A 21 -31.72 28.84 -21.66
CA LEU A 21 -31.83 27.41 -21.98
C LEU A 21 -31.24 27.03 -23.36
N SER A 22 -31.12 27.97 -24.30
CA SER A 22 -30.46 27.74 -25.61
C SER A 22 -28.95 28.04 -25.58
N ALA A 23 -28.42 28.53 -24.47
CA ALA A 23 -26.99 28.72 -24.20
C ALA A 23 -26.33 27.49 -23.52
N VAL A 24 -26.90 26.28 -23.68
CA VAL A 24 -26.11 25.05 -23.64
C VAL A 24 -25.21 25.12 -24.88
N ALA A 25 -24.01 25.60 -24.69
CA ALA A 25 -23.04 25.85 -25.73
C ALA A 25 -22.91 24.62 -26.63
N GLY A 26 -23.17 24.80 -27.90
CA GLY A 26 -22.87 23.78 -28.89
C GLY A 26 -21.37 23.40 -28.87
N PRO A 27 -20.99 22.29 -29.46
CA PRO A 27 -19.66 21.66 -29.30
C PRO A 27 -18.48 22.46 -29.89
N GLU A 28 -18.63 23.72 -30.26
CA GLU A 28 -17.70 24.39 -31.19
C GLU A 28 -16.59 25.24 -30.57
N THR A 29 -16.44 25.43 -29.24
CA THR A 29 -15.41 26.36 -28.74
C THR A 29 -14.66 25.91 -27.47
N ARG A 30 -14.73 24.66 -27.06
CA ARG A 30 -13.90 24.20 -25.94
C ARG A 30 -12.43 24.06 -26.41
N PRO A 31 -11.45 24.70 -25.77
CA PRO A 31 -10.04 24.58 -26.16
C PRO A 31 -9.57 23.13 -26.04
N ARG A 32 -9.02 22.59 -27.13
CA ARG A 32 -8.45 21.23 -27.11
C ARG A 32 -7.16 21.22 -26.28
N MET A 33 -6.98 20.17 -25.48
CA MET A 33 -5.76 19.93 -24.73
C MET A 33 -4.61 19.62 -25.70
N ASN A 34 -3.42 20.18 -25.45
CA ASN A 34 -2.21 19.76 -26.15
C ASN A 34 -1.64 18.51 -25.49
N LEU A 35 -1.95 17.32 -26.01
CA LEU A 35 -1.51 16.03 -25.47
C LEU A 35 0.00 15.91 -25.34
N SER A 36 0.79 16.57 -26.21
CA SER A 36 2.26 16.51 -26.16
C SER A 36 2.85 17.09 -24.88
N ASP A 37 2.18 18.07 -24.29
CA ASP A 37 2.65 18.73 -23.07
C ASP A 37 2.13 18.03 -21.82
N TYR A 38 1.10 17.20 -21.95
CA TYR A 38 0.36 16.62 -20.85
C TYR A 38 0.66 15.13 -20.64
N CYS A 39 0.90 14.36 -21.69
CA CYS A 39 1.04 12.89 -21.64
C CYS A 39 2.50 12.43 -21.72
N ILE A 40 2.79 11.23 -21.17
CA ILE A 40 4.12 10.60 -21.23
C ILE A 40 4.39 10.07 -22.64
N ASP A 41 3.40 9.38 -23.23
CA ASP A 41 3.44 8.85 -24.60
C ASP A 41 2.31 9.49 -25.41
N PRO A 42 2.53 10.68 -26.02
CA PRO A 42 1.48 11.40 -26.74
C PRO A 42 0.88 10.62 -27.92
N VAL A 43 1.65 9.72 -28.54
CA VAL A 43 1.17 8.93 -29.68
C VAL A 43 0.22 7.83 -29.23
N ALA A 44 0.65 7.02 -28.25
CA ALA A 44 -0.19 5.95 -27.71
C ALA A 44 -1.44 6.50 -27.00
N ASP A 45 -1.29 7.60 -26.27
CA ASP A 45 -2.39 8.27 -25.58
C ASP A 45 -3.39 8.88 -26.59
N SER A 46 -2.91 9.44 -27.71
CA SER A 46 -3.77 9.96 -28.79
C SER A 46 -4.57 8.85 -29.47
N ILE A 47 -3.96 7.68 -29.72
CA ILE A 47 -4.66 6.51 -30.28
C ILE A 47 -5.76 6.06 -29.33
N SER A 48 -5.44 5.84 -28.07
CA SER A 48 -6.39 5.41 -27.05
C SER A 48 -7.53 6.42 -26.86
N MET A 49 -7.20 7.71 -26.84
CA MET A 49 -8.19 8.78 -26.78
C MET A 49 -9.15 8.74 -27.99
N SER A 50 -8.61 8.45 -29.18
CA SER A 50 -9.43 8.30 -30.41
C SER A 50 -10.36 7.09 -30.34
N GLU A 51 -9.91 5.99 -29.72
CA GLU A 51 -10.74 4.80 -29.50
C GLU A 51 -11.92 5.12 -28.57
N PHE A 52 -11.67 5.80 -27.43
CA PHE A 52 -12.73 6.24 -26.52
C PHE A 52 -13.71 7.22 -27.18
N ARG A 53 -13.22 8.17 -28.00
CA ARG A 53 -14.10 9.06 -28.80
C ARG A 53 -14.99 8.27 -29.72
N SER A 54 -14.43 7.37 -30.51
CA SER A 54 -15.17 6.53 -31.45
C SER A 54 -16.24 5.70 -30.73
N TYR A 55 -15.94 5.23 -29.55
CA TYR A 55 -16.90 4.53 -28.71
C TYR A 55 -18.04 5.43 -28.24
N LEU A 56 -17.75 6.61 -27.70
CA LEU A 56 -18.76 7.59 -27.29
C LEU A 56 -19.58 8.09 -28.50
N ASP A 57 -18.95 8.33 -29.67
CA ASP A 57 -19.62 8.68 -30.90
C ASP A 57 -20.63 7.62 -31.38
N SER A 58 -20.35 6.35 -31.07
CA SER A 58 -21.29 5.27 -31.40
C SER A 58 -22.58 5.35 -30.58
N ILE A 59 -22.46 5.71 -29.29
CA ILE A 59 -23.58 5.88 -28.36
C ILE A 59 -24.34 7.17 -28.65
N ARG A 60 -23.63 8.24 -29.01
CA ARG A 60 -24.20 9.56 -29.33
C ARG A 60 -25.23 9.51 -30.45
N LYS A 61 -25.18 8.51 -31.31
CA LYS A 61 -26.21 8.30 -32.38
C LYS A 61 -27.60 8.01 -31.80
N GLU A 62 -27.67 7.53 -30.55
CA GLU A 62 -28.93 7.16 -29.91
C GLU A 62 -29.34 8.14 -28.81
N ARG A 63 -28.36 8.66 -28.06
CA ARG A 63 -28.55 9.56 -26.91
C ARG A 63 -27.28 10.30 -26.55
N PRO A 64 -27.36 11.39 -25.78
CA PRO A 64 -26.17 11.99 -25.18
C PRO A 64 -25.38 11.01 -24.34
N THR A 65 -24.05 11.11 -24.40
CA THR A 65 -23.12 10.27 -23.63
C THR A 65 -22.83 10.88 -22.27
N VAL A 66 -22.66 10.02 -21.25
CA VAL A 66 -22.42 10.44 -19.86
C VAL A 66 -21.08 9.92 -19.38
N ALA A 67 -20.23 10.84 -18.93
CA ALA A 67 -18.98 10.51 -18.20
C ALA A 67 -19.16 10.76 -16.71
N LEU A 68 -18.70 9.82 -15.89
CA LEU A 68 -18.61 9.97 -14.43
C LEU A 68 -17.14 10.22 -14.04
N VAL A 69 -16.87 11.36 -13.42
CA VAL A 69 -15.53 11.77 -13.00
C VAL A 69 -15.44 11.78 -11.49
N LEU A 70 -14.52 10.96 -10.93
CA LEU A 70 -14.34 10.75 -9.50
C LEU A 70 -12.99 11.30 -9.05
N SER A 71 -12.99 12.34 -8.22
CA SER A 71 -11.75 12.94 -7.71
C SER A 71 -11.07 12.06 -6.65
N GLY A 72 -9.78 12.30 -6.42
CA GLY A 72 -9.05 11.71 -5.32
C GLY A 72 -9.40 12.35 -3.97
N GLY A 73 -9.25 11.59 -2.89
CA GLY A 73 -9.56 12.11 -1.54
C GLY A 73 -9.24 11.15 -0.38
N GLY A 74 -8.55 10.05 -0.62
CA GLY A 74 -8.30 9.01 0.39
C GLY A 74 -9.61 8.47 0.95
N ALA A 75 -9.75 8.34 2.27
CA ALA A 75 -10.95 7.81 2.91
C ALA A 75 -12.24 8.57 2.53
N LYS A 76 -12.16 9.87 2.25
CA LYS A 76 -13.30 10.66 1.75
C LYS A 76 -13.89 10.09 0.45
N GLY A 77 -13.07 9.35 -0.33
CA GLY A 77 -13.52 8.68 -1.54
C GLY A 77 -14.59 7.60 -1.32
N ALA A 78 -14.81 7.15 -0.09
CA ALA A 78 -15.97 6.30 0.22
C ALA A 78 -17.31 6.99 -0.12
N SER A 79 -17.38 8.32 -0.14
CA SER A 79 -18.57 9.06 -0.56
C SER A 79 -18.97 8.82 -2.01
N HIS A 80 -18.01 8.45 -2.89
CA HIS A 80 -18.33 8.05 -4.26
C HIS A 80 -19.30 6.89 -4.32
N ILE A 81 -19.25 5.96 -3.33
CA ILE A 81 -20.18 4.83 -3.24
C ILE A 81 -21.61 5.34 -3.04
N GLY A 82 -21.80 6.34 -2.15
CA GLY A 82 -23.11 6.98 -1.93
C GLY A 82 -23.62 7.67 -3.19
N VAL A 83 -22.75 8.34 -3.92
CA VAL A 83 -23.08 9.00 -5.21
C VAL A 83 -23.49 7.95 -6.26
N ILE A 84 -22.70 6.89 -6.41
CA ILE A 84 -22.99 5.81 -7.36
C ILE A 84 -24.32 5.14 -7.01
N HIS A 85 -24.59 4.91 -5.73
CA HIS A 85 -25.88 4.37 -5.27
C HIS A 85 -27.06 5.25 -5.74
N TYR A 86 -26.93 6.56 -5.64
CA TYR A 86 -27.97 7.49 -6.08
C TYR A 86 -28.15 7.47 -7.61
N LEU A 87 -27.04 7.53 -8.37
CA LEU A 87 -27.06 7.47 -9.84
C LEU A 87 -27.68 6.15 -10.35
N ASP A 88 -27.29 5.02 -9.76
CA ASP A 88 -27.85 3.70 -10.09
C ASP A 88 -29.35 3.62 -9.76
N SER A 89 -29.80 4.24 -8.64
CA SER A 89 -31.23 4.27 -8.27
C SER A 89 -32.09 5.04 -9.28
N LEU A 90 -31.55 6.11 -9.86
CA LEU A 90 -32.16 6.88 -10.93
C LEU A 90 -32.02 6.22 -12.31
N LYS A 91 -31.18 5.17 -12.42
CA LYS A 91 -30.84 4.50 -13.68
C LYS A 91 -30.22 5.45 -14.72
N ILE A 92 -29.41 6.39 -14.27
CA ILE A 92 -28.62 7.26 -15.15
C ILE A 92 -27.56 6.41 -15.85
N PRO A 93 -27.53 6.34 -17.20
CA PRO A 93 -26.53 5.56 -17.91
C PRO A 93 -25.16 6.24 -17.83
N VAL A 94 -24.16 5.53 -17.29
CA VAL A 94 -22.76 5.95 -17.28
C VAL A 94 -22.01 5.19 -18.38
N ASP A 95 -21.42 5.90 -19.34
CA ASP A 95 -20.76 5.34 -20.51
C ASP A 95 -19.25 5.19 -20.32
N VAL A 96 -18.65 6.05 -19.52
CA VAL A 96 -17.23 6.01 -19.17
C VAL A 96 -17.02 6.55 -17.77
N VAL A 97 -16.09 5.93 -17.03
CA VAL A 97 -15.69 6.38 -15.69
C VAL A 97 -14.23 6.79 -15.71
N LEU A 98 -13.96 7.96 -15.13
CA LEU A 98 -12.62 8.47 -14.97
C LEU A 98 -12.36 8.72 -13.46
N GLY A 99 -11.16 8.38 -12.99
CA GLY A 99 -10.88 8.59 -11.58
C GLY A 99 -9.41 8.77 -11.25
N THR A 100 -9.15 9.38 -10.09
CA THR A 100 -7.81 9.55 -9.53
C THR A 100 -7.81 9.06 -8.08
N SER A 101 -6.72 8.40 -7.66
CA SER A 101 -6.55 7.92 -6.28
C SER A 101 -7.72 7.03 -5.84
N MET A 102 -8.39 7.34 -4.73
CA MET A 102 -9.59 6.59 -4.31
C MET A 102 -10.73 6.65 -5.34
N GLY A 103 -10.87 7.76 -6.07
CA GLY A 103 -11.81 7.84 -7.19
C GLY A 103 -11.45 6.87 -8.32
N GLY A 104 -10.16 6.62 -8.55
CA GLY A 104 -9.67 5.60 -9.46
C GLY A 104 -9.98 4.18 -8.98
N LEU A 105 -9.89 3.92 -7.66
CA LEU A 105 -10.26 2.64 -7.07
C LEU A 105 -11.75 2.36 -7.19
N VAL A 106 -12.58 3.27 -6.70
CA VAL A 106 -14.05 3.13 -6.73
C VAL A 106 -14.55 3.07 -8.18
N GLY A 107 -13.97 3.93 -9.06
CA GLY A 107 -14.27 3.93 -10.49
C GLY A 107 -13.92 2.61 -11.18
N ALA A 108 -12.77 2.00 -10.83
CA ALA A 108 -12.39 0.69 -11.36
C ALA A 108 -13.35 -0.41 -10.91
N LEU A 109 -13.74 -0.45 -9.63
CA LEU A 109 -14.71 -1.42 -9.13
C LEU A 109 -16.08 -1.24 -9.83
N TYR A 110 -16.52 0.00 -9.99
CA TYR A 110 -17.73 0.29 -10.76
C TYR A 110 -17.61 -0.18 -12.21
N ALA A 111 -16.45 0.06 -12.83
CA ALA A 111 -16.17 -0.37 -14.20
C ALA A 111 -16.16 -1.89 -14.37
N LEU A 112 -15.71 -2.63 -13.35
CA LEU A 112 -15.77 -4.09 -13.31
C LEU A 112 -17.19 -4.64 -13.10
N GLY A 113 -18.15 -3.79 -12.74
CA GLY A 113 -19.54 -4.18 -12.56
C GLY A 113 -19.99 -4.32 -11.11
N TYR A 114 -19.13 -4.02 -10.13
CA TYR A 114 -19.56 -4.00 -8.73
C TYR A 114 -20.71 -3.02 -8.54
N THR A 115 -21.72 -3.44 -7.82
CA THR A 115 -22.84 -2.58 -7.40
C THR A 115 -22.40 -1.68 -6.24
N ALA A 116 -23.11 -0.58 -6.02
CA ALA A 116 -22.87 0.27 -4.86
C ALA A 116 -23.00 -0.51 -3.53
N HIS A 117 -23.92 -1.47 -3.45
CA HIS A 117 -24.10 -2.32 -2.27
C HIS A 117 -22.91 -3.25 -2.03
N GLU A 118 -22.37 -3.87 -3.08
CA GLU A 118 -21.18 -4.72 -2.96
C GLU A 118 -19.94 -3.89 -2.56
N MET A 119 -19.79 -2.69 -3.11
CA MET A 119 -18.71 -1.77 -2.74
C MET A 119 -18.84 -1.28 -1.29
N ASP A 120 -20.06 -0.99 -0.82
CA ASP A 120 -20.33 -0.63 0.58
C ASP A 120 -20.01 -1.80 1.53
N SER A 121 -20.44 -3.01 1.20
CA SER A 121 -20.08 -4.22 1.96
C SER A 121 -18.57 -4.43 2.00
N LEU A 122 -17.90 -4.30 0.85
CA LEU A 122 -16.46 -4.48 0.72
C LEU A 122 -15.68 -3.50 1.59
N ILE A 123 -15.97 -2.19 1.52
CA ILE A 123 -15.22 -1.17 2.26
C ILE A 123 -15.33 -1.35 3.78
N ARG A 124 -16.43 -1.92 4.27
CA ARG A 124 -16.66 -2.21 5.70
C ARG A 124 -15.98 -3.49 6.16
N THR A 125 -15.77 -4.47 5.28
CA THR A 125 -15.13 -5.75 5.63
C THR A 125 -13.61 -5.68 5.60
N ILE A 126 -13.02 -4.68 4.96
CA ILE A 126 -11.57 -4.49 4.89
C ILE A 126 -11.03 -4.01 6.24
N ASP A 127 -10.09 -4.76 6.82
CA ASP A 127 -9.24 -4.22 7.90
C ASP A 127 -8.23 -3.22 7.31
N TRP A 128 -8.61 -1.94 7.32
CA TRP A 128 -7.81 -0.86 6.76
C TRP A 128 -6.45 -0.68 7.45
N ASN A 129 -6.33 -1.01 8.74
CA ASN A 129 -5.06 -0.97 9.45
C ASN A 129 -4.08 -2.03 8.92
N MET A 130 -4.61 -3.20 8.56
CA MET A 130 -3.82 -4.24 7.90
C MET A 130 -3.57 -3.90 6.43
N ALA A 131 -4.61 -3.52 5.68
CA ALA A 131 -4.52 -3.23 4.25
C ALA A 131 -3.52 -2.12 3.93
N LEU A 132 -3.53 -1.02 4.71
CA LEU A 132 -2.61 0.12 4.53
C LEU A 132 -1.21 -0.12 5.14
N SER A 133 -0.90 -1.31 5.60
CA SER A 133 0.39 -1.69 6.17
C SER A 133 0.94 -2.94 5.49
N ASP A 134 2.24 -3.22 5.69
CA ASP A 134 2.87 -4.49 5.28
C ASP A 134 2.90 -5.51 6.44
N LYS A 135 1.98 -5.38 7.39
CA LYS A 135 1.88 -6.30 8.51
C LYS A 135 1.27 -7.62 8.06
N VAL A 136 1.72 -8.68 8.71
CA VAL A 136 1.18 -10.03 8.54
C VAL A 136 0.59 -10.46 9.88
N PRO A 137 -0.50 -11.24 9.91
CA PRO A 137 -1.07 -11.75 11.14
C PRO A 137 0.00 -12.39 12.03
N ARG A 138 -0.06 -12.10 13.33
CA ARG A 138 1.01 -12.44 14.29
C ARG A 138 1.31 -13.94 14.34
N GLU A 139 0.34 -14.78 14.02
CA GLU A 139 0.46 -16.23 13.99
C GLU A 139 1.45 -16.76 12.95
N TYR A 140 1.57 -16.08 11.80
CA TYR A 140 2.50 -16.45 10.72
C TYR A 140 3.94 -15.98 10.95
N VAL A 141 4.14 -14.98 11.83
CA VAL A 141 5.47 -14.45 12.12
C VAL A 141 6.25 -15.42 12.99
N SER A 142 7.49 -15.76 12.61
CA SER A 142 8.35 -16.67 13.38
C SER A 142 8.67 -16.10 14.77
N TYR A 143 8.91 -16.99 15.74
CA TYR A 143 9.25 -16.57 17.11
C TYR A 143 10.49 -15.67 17.17
N SER A 144 11.50 -15.95 16.35
CA SER A 144 12.73 -15.15 16.28
C SER A 144 12.45 -13.73 15.78
N GLN A 145 11.59 -13.58 14.78
CA GLN A 145 11.19 -12.27 14.27
C GLN A 145 10.32 -11.50 15.26
N LYS A 146 9.40 -12.18 15.98
CA LYS A 146 8.64 -11.55 17.06
C LYS A 146 9.58 -10.95 18.11
N LYS A 147 10.53 -11.74 18.61
CA LYS A 147 11.54 -11.27 19.58
C LYS A 147 12.43 -10.16 19.05
N TYR A 148 12.75 -10.18 17.77
CA TYR A 148 13.52 -9.11 17.14
C TYR A 148 12.72 -7.80 17.13
N LYS A 149 11.48 -7.82 16.63
CA LYS A 149 10.60 -6.64 16.56
C LYS A 149 10.24 -6.07 17.94
N GLU A 150 10.20 -6.90 18.98
CA GLU A 150 9.97 -6.44 20.36
C GLU A 150 11.15 -5.64 20.94
N LYS A 151 12.36 -5.84 20.44
CA LYS A 151 13.59 -5.23 20.95
C LYS A 151 14.11 -4.07 20.10
N ILE A 152 13.87 -4.11 18.81
CA ILE A 152 14.41 -3.18 17.83
C ILE A 152 13.31 -2.21 17.40
N LEU A 153 13.54 -0.91 17.63
CA LEU A 153 12.63 0.16 17.26
C LEU A 153 12.84 0.60 15.79
N LEU A 154 14.12 0.70 15.40
CA LEU A 154 14.52 1.11 14.06
C LEU A 154 15.44 0.04 13.47
N SER A 155 15.17 -0.37 12.24
CA SER A 155 15.97 -1.34 11.53
C SER A 155 16.34 -0.78 10.16
N PHE A 156 17.64 -0.74 9.90
CA PHE A 156 18.23 -0.23 8.66
C PHE A 156 18.82 -1.40 7.88
N PRO A 157 18.31 -1.65 6.68
CA PRO A 157 18.90 -2.64 5.80
C PRO A 157 20.24 -2.15 5.25
N PHE A 158 21.21 -3.05 5.04
CA PHE A 158 22.44 -2.71 4.33
C PHE A 158 22.96 -3.88 3.49
N TYR A 159 23.75 -3.54 2.47
CA TYR A 159 24.42 -4.50 1.61
C TYR A 159 25.93 -4.41 1.83
N TYR A 160 26.57 -5.56 1.88
CA TYR A 160 28.03 -5.63 2.00
C TYR A 160 28.65 -5.81 0.62
N ALA A 161 29.38 -4.79 0.21
CA ALA A 161 30.31 -4.68 -0.94
C ALA A 161 30.16 -5.58 -2.20
N LYS A 162 30.35 -4.97 -3.36
CA LYS A 162 30.31 -5.53 -4.72
C LYS A 162 28.94 -6.01 -5.18
N GLN A 163 27.97 -5.13 -5.07
CA GLN A 163 26.63 -5.35 -5.63
C GLN A 163 26.72 -5.62 -7.14
N ASP A 164 27.58 -4.92 -7.89
CA ASP A 164 27.81 -5.16 -9.33
C ASP A 164 28.21 -6.61 -9.67
N TYR A 165 28.86 -7.31 -8.74
CA TYR A 165 29.19 -8.72 -8.92
C TYR A 165 27.99 -9.62 -8.64
N LEU A 166 27.21 -9.32 -7.64
CA LEU A 166 26.00 -10.08 -7.28
C LEU A 166 24.90 -9.87 -8.31
N ASP A 167 24.77 -8.64 -8.82
CA ASP A 167 23.77 -8.28 -9.85
C ASP A 167 24.13 -8.93 -11.18
N ARG A 168 25.41 -8.93 -11.61
CA ARG A 168 25.85 -9.70 -12.77
C ARG A 168 25.57 -11.21 -12.62
N LYS A 169 25.86 -11.78 -11.45
CA LYS A 169 25.56 -13.20 -11.20
C LYS A 169 24.07 -13.50 -11.11
N ALA A 170 23.25 -12.56 -10.66
CA ALA A 170 21.80 -12.70 -10.65
C ALA A 170 21.23 -12.60 -12.07
N ALA A 171 21.69 -11.63 -12.86
CA ALA A 171 21.34 -11.48 -14.27
C ALA A 171 21.76 -12.70 -15.13
N GLU A 172 22.98 -13.24 -14.90
CA GLU A 172 23.46 -14.48 -15.53
C GLU A 172 22.58 -15.71 -15.20
N ARG A 173 21.81 -15.65 -14.11
CA ARG A 173 20.88 -16.72 -13.68
C ARG A 173 19.42 -16.43 -13.99
N GLY A 174 19.14 -15.38 -14.76
CA GLY A 174 17.77 -15.01 -15.17
C GLY A 174 16.93 -14.40 -14.04
N TYR A 175 17.56 -13.87 -12.99
CA TYR A 175 16.84 -13.13 -11.95
C TYR A 175 16.77 -11.65 -12.33
N GLU A 176 15.60 -11.04 -12.24
CA GLU A 176 15.50 -9.58 -12.21
C GLU A 176 16.27 -9.07 -11.00
N THR A 177 17.31 -8.29 -11.25
CA THR A 177 18.02 -7.59 -10.18
C THR A 177 17.12 -6.47 -9.68
N PRO A 178 16.73 -6.46 -8.38
CA PRO A 178 16.06 -5.29 -7.81
C PRO A 178 16.94 -4.07 -8.05
N ASP A 179 16.35 -2.93 -8.40
CA ASP A 179 17.10 -1.68 -8.54
C ASP A 179 17.68 -1.26 -7.17
N HIS A 180 18.88 -1.71 -6.88
CA HIS A 180 19.57 -1.56 -5.60
C HIS A 180 20.32 -0.24 -5.45
N ARG A 181 20.07 0.76 -6.30
CA ARG A 181 20.77 2.05 -6.25
C ARG A 181 20.52 2.86 -4.97
N HIS A 182 19.72 2.35 -4.04
CA HIS A 182 19.41 3.00 -2.77
C HIS A 182 19.83 2.12 -1.60
N GLY A 183 20.95 2.43 -0.95
CA GLY A 183 21.37 1.86 0.31
C GLY A 183 22.67 1.05 0.34
N GLU A 184 23.66 1.36 -0.50
CA GLU A 184 24.98 0.72 -0.41
C GLU A 184 25.81 1.27 0.76
N LEU A 185 26.16 0.42 1.70
CA LEU A 185 27.22 0.69 2.66
C LEU A 185 28.56 0.30 2.00
N ARG A 186 29.28 1.27 1.44
CA ARG A 186 30.63 1.06 0.89
C ARG A 186 31.63 1.00 2.04
N LEU A 187 31.99 -0.19 2.47
CA LEU A 187 33.13 -0.42 3.39
C LEU A 187 34.38 -0.71 2.57
N GLY A 188 35.15 0.32 2.26
CA GLY A 188 36.41 0.10 1.53
C GLY A 188 37.09 1.35 1.01
N ALA A 189 37.26 2.37 1.85
CA ALA A 189 38.20 3.47 1.63
C ALA A 189 38.57 4.12 2.96
N GLY A 190 39.64 4.88 3.02
CA GLY A 190 40.33 5.32 4.24
C GLY A 190 39.51 5.97 5.34
N LYS A 191 40.14 6.21 6.48
CA LYS A 191 39.48 6.66 7.74
C LYS A 191 38.59 7.92 7.61
N ASP A 192 38.79 8.75 6.59
CA ASP A 192 38.02 9.97 6.38
C ASP A 192 36.74 9.76 5.57
N ASP A 193 36.62 8.62 4.86
CA ASP A 193 35.45 8.30 4.03
C ASP A 193 34.33 7.59 4.81
N ALA A 194 34.64 6.99 5.97
CA ALA A 194 33.66 6.20 6.74
C ALA A 194 32.48 7.05 7.24
N VAL A 195 32.69 8.31 7.60
CA VAL A 195 31.64 9.22 8.10
C VAL A 195 30.78 9.75 6.96
N SER A 196 31.38 10.06 5.79
CA SER A 196 30.64 10.48 4.60
C SER A 196 29.80 9.34 4.03
N VAL A 197 30.37 8.13 4.01
CA VAL A 197 29.71 6.89 3.58
C VAL A 197 28.52 6.53 4.49
N VAL A 198 28.64 6.67 5.82
CA VAL A 198 27.53 6.49 6.76
C VAL A 198 26.44 7.56 6.51
N LYS A 199 26.82 8.80 6.24
CA LYS A 199 25.89 9.91 6.01
C LYS A 199 25.12 9.77 4.69
N ASP A 200 25.79 9.31 3.63
CA ASP A 200 25.17 9.06 2.33
C ASP A 200 24.30 7.79 2.33
N ASN A 201 24.71 6.75 3.06
CA ASN A 201 23.92 5.54 3.25
C ASN A 201 22.72 5.77 4.18
N LEU A 202 22.81 6.64 5.19
CA LEU A 202 21.63 7.02 5.99
C LEU A 202 20.58 7.77 5.14
N LYS A 203 21.03 8.62 4.22
CA LYS A 203 20.12 9.32 3.29
C LYS A 203 19.47 8.38 2.28
N SER A 204 20.20 7.36 1.81
CA SER A 204 19.72 6.39 0.82
C SER A 204 18.93 5.23 1.42
N SER A 205 19.02 5.00 2.74
CA SER A 205 18.29 3.94 3.45
C SER A 205 16.93 4.37 4.00
N LEU A 206 16.52 5.62 3.79
CA LEU A 206 15.15 6.02 4.09
C LEU A 206 14.20 5.28 3.14
N PRO A 207 13.18 4.57 3.67
CA PRO A 207 12.23 3.88 2.82
C PRO A 207 11.50 4.89 1.93
N SER A 208 11.26 4.54 0.66
CA SER A 208 10.52 5.35 -0.31
C SER A 208 9.03 5.57 0.07
N GLY A 209 8.57 4.93 1.15
CA GLY A 209 7.25 5.05 1.75
C GLY A 209 7.22 4.30 3.08
N LEU A 210 6.19 4.53 3.89
CA LEU A 210 5.99 3.81 5.17
C LEU A 210 5.63 2.33 4.94
N ALA A 211 4.99 2.01 3.81
CA ALA A 211 4.63 0.65 3.40
C ALA A 211 4.95 0.40 1.92
N TYR A 212 5.37 -0.81 1.61
CA TYR A 212 5.48 -1.27 0.22
C TYR A 212 4.10 -1.49 -0.41
N GLY A 213 3.06 -1.63 0.42
CA GLY A 213 1.68 -1.86 0.00
C GLY A 213 1.41 -3.31 -0.40
N GLN A 214 2.06 -4.27 0.26
CA GLN A 214 1.85 -5.70 0.01
C GLN A 214 0.37 -6.08 0.16
N ASN A 215 -0.24 -5.72 1.28
CA ASN A 215 -1.62 -6.10 1.58
C ASN A 215 -2.62 -5.43 0.64
N VAL A 216 -2.38 -4.16 0.28
CA VAL A 216 -3.16 -3.47 -0.76
C VAL A 216 -3.02 -4.17 -2.12
N ASN A 217 -1.80 -4.54 -2.53
CA ASN A 217 -1.61 -5.26 -3.79
C ASN A 217 -2.37 -6.60 -3.80
N ASN A 218 -2.34 -7.34 -2.69
CA ASN A 218 -3.06 -8.61 -2.57
C ASN A 218 -4.58 -8.40 -2.60
N LEU A 219 -5.08 -7.36 -1.92
CA LEU A 219 -6.48 -6.96 -2.01
C LEU A 219 -6.88 -6.62 -3.45
N LEU A 220 -6.09 -5.78 -4.14
CA LEU A 220 -6.38 -5.44 -5.54
C LEU A 220 -6.33 -6.69 -6.43
N SER A 221 -5.40 -7.62 -6.21
CA SER A 221 -5.38 -8.90 -6.92
C SER A 221 -6.67 -9.70 -6.72
N SER A 222 -7.21 -9.73 -5.49
CA SER A 222 -8.47 -10.46 -5.22
C SER A 222 -9.70 -9.82 -5.87
N LEU A 223 -9.68 -8.51 -6.09
CA LEU A 223 -10.80 -7.74 -6.65
C LEU A 223 -10.77 -7.65 -8.19
N THR A 224 -9.65 -7.99 -8.82
CA THR A 224 -9.45 -7.83 -10.28
C THR A 224 -9.21 -9.15 -11.00
N VAL A 225 -9.66 -10.28 -10.43
CA VAL A 225 -9.52 -11.60 -11.06
C VAL A 225 -10.21 -11.62 -12.43
N GLY A 226 -9.54 -12.17 -13.44
CA GLY A 226 -10.00 -12.13 -14.83
C GLY A 226 -9.66 -10.84 -15.60
N TYR A 227 -9.09 -9.82 -14.91
CA TYR A 227 -8.72 -8.52 -15.50
C TYR A 227 -7.27 -8.10 -15.16
N GLN A 228 -6.41 -9.07 -14.81
CA GLN A 228 -5.02 -8.78 -14.41
C GLN A 228 -4.05 -8.78 -15.59
N ASP A 229 -4.42 -9.40 -16.69
CA ASP A 229 -3.64 -9.40 -17.93
C ASP A 229 -3.62 -8.00 -18.57
N ASN A 230 -2.65 -7.77 -19.46
CA ASN A 230 -2.58 -6.52 -20.20
C ASN A 230 -3.76 -6.40 -21.15
N MET A 231 -4.62 -5.41 -20.94
CA MET A 231 -5.86 -5.23 -21.67
C MET A 231 -6.14 -3.76 -21.99
N HIS A 232 -7.04 -3.48 -22.93
CA HIS A 232 -7.60 -2.15 -23.15
C HIS A 232 -8.76 -1.90 -22.18
N PHE A 233 -8.74 -0.78 -21.44
CA PHE A 233 -9.78 -0.49 -20.45
C PHE A 233 -11.11 -0.04 -21.05
N ILE A 234 -11.14 0.21 -22.36
CA ILE A 234 -12.38 0.39 -23.12
C ILE A 234 -13.19 -0.92 -23.20
N ASP A 235 -12.52 -2.09 -23.07
CA ASP A 235 -13.14 -3.41 -23.12
C ASP A 235 -13.71 -3.87 -21.77
N LEU A 236 -13.49 -3.10 -20.69
CA LEU A 236 -14.11 -3.36 -19.39
C LEU A 236 -15.63 -3.29 -19.48
N PRO A 237 -16.37 -3.92 -18.57
CA PRO A 237 -17.83 -3.87 -18.52
C PRO A 237 -18.40 -2.45 -18.64
N VAL A 238 -17.78 -1.49 -17.96
CA VAL A 238 -17.92 -0.06 -18.24
C VAL A 238 -16.52 0.49 -18.57
N PRO A 239 -16.33 1.20 -19.69
CA PRO A 239 -15.04 1.82 -20.04
C PRO A 239 -14.48 2.67 -18.90
N PHE A 240 -13.17 2.55 -18.67
CA PHE A 240 -12.52 3.16 -17.52
C PHE A 240 -11.18 3.81 -17.86
N VAL A 241 -10.89 4.90 -17.15
CA VAL A 241 -9.59 5.59 -17.22
C VAL A 241 -9.18 6.06 -15.84
N CYS A 242 -7.91 5.88 -15.47
CA CYS A 242 -7.40 6.50 -14.27
C CYS A 242 -6.05 7.18 -14.48
N VAL A 243 -5.72 8.08 -13.55
CA VAL A 243 -4.53 8.92 -13.65
C VAL A 243 -3.56 8.56 -12.52
N ALA A 244 -2.29 8.37 -12.88
CA ALA A 244 -1.14 8.36 -11.97
C ALA A 244 -0.19 9.51 -12.35
N THR A 245 0.85 9.74 -11.56
CA THR A 245 1.89 10.73 -11.86
C THR A 245 3.23 10.04 -11.98
N ASP A 246 3.95 10.26 -13.08
CA ASP A 246 5.32 9.78 -13.22
C ASP A 246 6.32 10.79 -12.63
N MET A 247 7.08 10.36 -11.65
CA MET A 247 8.10 11.18 -10.98
C MET A 247 9.33 11.45 -11.85
N VAL A 248 9.56 10.63 -12.89
CA VAL A 248 10.72 10.79 -13.78
C VAL A 248 10.49 11.93 -14.76
N SER A 249 9.34 11.93 -15.42
CA SER A 249 8.95 12.96 -16.40
C SER A 249 8.20 14.14 -15.78
N ALA A 250 7.72 14.00 -14.54
CA ALA A 250 6.83 14.93 -13.85
C ALA A 250 5.49 15.16 -14.59
N LYS A 251 5.07 14.20 -15.43
CA LYS A 251 3.83 14.24 -16.21
C LYS A 251 2.78 13.27 -15.65
N PRO A 252 1.49 13.49 -15.91
CA PRO A 252 0.48 12.49 -15.63
C PRO A 252 0.67 11.26 -16.54
N LYS A 253 0.54 10.07 -15.96
CA LYS A 253 0.36 8.81 -16.66
C LYS A 253 -1.13 8.51 -16.71
N ILE A 254 -1.70 8.52 -17.90
CA ILE A 254 -3.10 8.18 -18.10
C ILE A 254 -3.17 6.70 -18.47
N TRP A 255 -3.92 5.95 -17.72
CA TRP A 255 -4.12 4.53 -17.93
C TRP A 255 -5.39 4.29 -18.76
N TYR A 256 -5.20 4.04 -20.05
CA TYR A 256 -6.23 3.57 -21.00
C TYR A 256 -6.13 2.07 -21.23
N ARG A 257 -4.98 1.48 -20.89
CA ARG A 257 -4.64 0.07 -21.09
C ARG A 257 -3.53 -0.35 -20.16
N GLY A 258 -3.33 -1.65 -20.02
CA GLY A 258 -2.29 -2.26 -19.16
C GLY A 258 -2.91 -3.22 -18.16
N GLY A 259 -2.16 -3.60 -17.14
CA GLY A 259 -2.69 -4.36 -16.02
C GLY A 259 -3.55 -3.47 -15.13
N LEU A 260 -4.83 -3.80 -14.98
CA LEU A 260 -5.78 -3.00 -14.20
C LEU A 260 -5.32 -2.84 -12.74
N LYS A 261 -4.84 -3.91 -12.12
CA LYS A 261 -4.24 -3.88 -10.77
C LYS A 261 -3.12 -2.85 -10.65
N THR A 262 -2.21 -2.82 -11.64
CA THR A 262 -1.08 -1.87 -11.67
C THR A 262 -1.56 -0.43 -11.80
N ALA A 263 -2.56 -0.19 -12.63
CA ALA A 263 -3.20 1.11 -12.78
C ALA A 263 -3.83 1.59 -11.46
N MET A 264 -4.66 0.75 -10.84
CA MET A 264 -5.28 1.02 -9.54
C MET A 264 -4.24 1.25 -8.43
N ARG A 265 -3.18 0.43 -8.39
CA ARG A 265 -2.13 0.56 -7.38
C ARG A 265 -1.31 1.84 -7.57
N SER A 266 -1.02 2.22 -8.81
CA SER A 266 -0.25 3.42 -9.10
C SER A 266 -1.03 4.70 -8.78
N THR A 267 -2.31 4.76 -9.16
CA THR A 267 -3.14 5.95 -8.92
C THR A 267 -3.31 6.29 -7.44
N MET A 268 -3.18 5.31 -6.53
CA MET A 268 -3.29 5.49 -5.07
C MET A 268 -1.95 5.55 -4.33
N SER A 269 -0.82 5.59 -5.03
CA SER A 269 0.52 5.57 -4.43
C SER A 269 0.91 6.92 -3.83
N ILE A 270 0.28 7.34 -2.75
CA ILE A 270 0.56 8.62 -2.07
C ILE A 270 2.01 8.64 -1.58
N PRO A 271 2.85 9.61 -2.04
CA PRO A 271 4.23 9.73 -1.59
C PRO A 271 4.33 9.86 -0.06
N GLY A 272 5.29 9.15 0.53
CA GLY A 272 5.45 9.10 1.98
C GLY A 272 4.55 8.08 2.69
N VAL A 273 3.41 7.68 2.10
CA VAL A 273 2.54 6.62 2.63
C VAL A 273 2.91 5.29 1.98
N PHE A 274 2.86 5.23 0.65
CA PHE A 274 3.18 4.04 -0.12
C PHE A 274 4.45 4.19 -0.95
N ALA A 275 5.15 3.07 -1.13
CA ALA A 275 6.22 3.00 -2.11
C ALA A 275 5.66 3.22 -3.53
N PRO A 276 6.38 3.98 -4.39
CA PRO A 276 6.00 4.17 -5.79
C PRO A 276 5.93 2.85 -6.57
N VAL A 277 5.07 2.81 -7.58
CA VAL A 277 5.01 1.68 -8.53
C VAL A 277 6.03 1.91 -9.64
N LYS A 278 6.96 0.97 -9.82
CA LYS A 278 7.95 1.01 -10.89
C LYS A 278 7.54 0.08 -12.01
N VAL A 279 7.29 0.63 -13.17
CA VAL A 279 6.85 -0.12 -14.37
C VAL A 279 7.30 0.62 -15.63
N ASP A 280 7.79 -0.11 -16.63
CA ASP A 280 8.17 0.40 -17.96
C ASP A 280 9.09 1.64 -17.90
N GLY A 281 10.05 1.67 -16.98
CA GLY A 281 10.98 2.79 -16.78
C GLY A 281 10.39 4.01 -16.07
N MET A 282 9.10 3.98 -15.69
CA MET A 282 8.41 5.01 -14.93
C MET A 282 8.47 4.74 -13.43
N VAL A 283 8.36 5.80 -12.64
CA VAL A 283 8.23 5.77 -11.18
C VAL A 283 6.91 6.45 -10.83
N LEU A 284 5.85 5.65 -10.72
CA LEU A 284 4.48 6.14 -10.60
C LEU A 284 4.06 6.35 -9.15
N VAL A 285 3.46 7.49 -8.90
CA VAL A 285 2.84 7.91 -7.64
C VAL A 285 1.40 8.35 -7.88
N ASP A 286 0.70 8.73 -6.80
CA ASP A 286 -0.69 9.18 -6.84
C ASP A 286 -0.93 10.25 -7.90
N GLY A 287 -2.01 10.09 -8.67
CA GLY A 287 -2.38 10.99 -9.74
C GLY A 287 -2.78 12.39 -9.26
N GLY A 288 -3.18 12.52 -8.00
CA GLY A 288 -3.56 13.79 -7.38
C GLY A 288 -2.48 14.86 -7.41
N MET A 289 -1.21 14.47 -7.55
CA MET A 289 -0.11 15.42 -7.73
C MET A 289 -0.16 16.20 -9.05
N ARG A 290 -0.83 15.68 -10.08
CA ARG A 290 -0.90 16.31 -11.41
C ARG A 290 -2.32 16.52 -11.91
N ASN A 291 -3.23 15.58 -11.67
CA ASN A 291 -4.63 15.70 -12.06
C ASN A 291 -5.54 14.95 -11.08
N ASN A 292 -5.92 15.61 -10.00
CA ASN A 292 -6.78 15.02 -8.97
C ASN A 292 -8.25 14.92 -9.38
N TYR A 293 -8.67 15.66 -10.39
CA TYR A 293 -10.05 15.72 -10.86
C TYR A 293 -10.10 15.72 -12.41
N PRO A 294 -10.02 14.54 -13.06
CA PRO A 294 -9.73 14.40 -14.47
C PRO A 294 -10.92 14.70 -15.41
N ALA A 295 -11.64 15.81 -15.16
CA ALA A 295 -12.77 16.24 -15.97
C ALA A 295 -12.34 16.72 -17.38
N ASP A 296 -11.12 17.25 -17.50
CA ASP A 296 -10.49 17.60 -18.76
C ASP A 296 -10.37 16.38 -19.72
N LEU A 297 -10.03 15.21 -19.18
CA LEU A 297 -9.95 13.99 -19.98
C LEU A 297 -11.33 13.54 -20.49
N ALA A 298 -12.38 13.64 -19.66
CA ALA A 298 -13.74 13.32 -20.07
C ALA A 298 -14.21 14.26 -21.19
N MET A 299 -13.90 15.54 -21.07
CA MET A 299 -14.18 16.54 -22.11
C MET A 299 -13.41 16.24 -23.40
N GLU A 300 -12.12 15.91 -23.31
CA GLU A 300 -11.29 15.57 -24.47
C GLU A 300 -11.73 14.25 -25.15
N MET A 301 -12.27 13.31 -24.41
CA MET A 301 -12.93 12.12 -24.96
C MET A 301 -14.22 12.43 -25.69
N GLY A 302 -14.74 13.65 -25.51
CA GLY A 302 -15.95 14.12 -26.18
C GLY A 302 -17.23 13.64 -25.51
N ALA A 303 -17.23 13.39 -24.20
CA ALA A 303 -18.47 13.15 -23.46
C ALA A 303 -19.41 14.36 -23.57
N ASP A 304 -20.70 14.12 -23.82
CA ASP A 304 -21.70 15.18 -23.96
C ASP A 304 -22.10 15.74 -22.60
N ILE A 305 -22.18 14.89 -21.60
CA ILE A 305 -22.55 15.22 -20.22
C ILE A 305 -21.46 14.68 -19.28
N ILE A 306 -20.97 15.51 -18.38
CA ILE A 306 -19.97 15.16 -17.39
C ILE A 306 -20.55 15.36 -15.99
N ILE A 307 -20.72 14.26 -15.24
CA ILE A 307 -21.06 14.28 -13.84
C ILE A 307 -19.76 14.14 -13.04
N GLY A 308 -19.42 15.15 -12.26
CA GLY A 308 -18.19 15.16 -11.49
C GLY A 308 -18.45 15.07 -9.98
N VAL A 309 -17.67 14.25 -9.27
CA VAL A 309 -17.69 14.19 -7.81
C VAL A 309 -16.41 14.81 -7.27
N ASP A 310 -16.55 15.96 -6.61
CA ASP A 310 -15.44 16.77 -6.11
C ASP A 310 -15.28 16.63 -4.60
N LEU A 311 -14.17 16.04 -4.15
CA LEU A 311 -13.82 15.84 -2.74
C LEU A 311 -12.79 16.87 -2.23
N SER A 312 -12.46 17.86 -3.02
CA SER A 312 -11.52 18.90 -2.60
C SER A 312 -12.10 19.73 -1.45
N SER A 313 -11.29 19.97 -0.42
CA SER A 313 -11.69 20.71 0.79
C SER A 313 -10.96 22.04 0.95
N GLY A 314 -10.30 22.55 -0.10
CA GLY A 314 -9.45 23.72 0.01
C GLY A 314 -8.18 23.47 0.83
N TYR A 315 -7.39 24.53 1.06
CA TYR A 315 -6.18 24.43 1.85
C TYR A 315 -6.50 24.37 3.36
N ARG A 316 -5.69 23.59 4.07
CA ARG A 316 -5.75 23.54 5.54
C ARG A 316 -5.33 24.87 6.13
N THR A 317 -5.93 25.21 7.26
CA THR A 317 -5.56 26.40 8.05
C THR A 317 -4.28 26.16 8.84
N TYR A 318 -3.70 27.22 9.40
CA TYR A 318 -2.51 27.16 10.25
C TYR A 318 -2.63 26.10 11.38
N GLY A 319 -3.79 25.97 12.00
CA GLY A 319 -4.05 24.97 13.05
C GLY A 319 -4.29 23.55 12.55
N GLY A 320 -4.39 23.34 11.24
CA GLY A 320 -4.62 22.02 10.63
C GLY A 320 -3.36 21.34 10.07
N LEU A 321 -2.17 21.92 10.26
CA LEU A 321 -0.87 21.41 9.79
C LEU A 321 -0.01 20.99 10.98
N ASN A 322 -0.44 19.98 11.72
CA ASN A 322 0.17 19.62 13.00
C ASN A 322 1.14 18.44 12.90
N ASP A 323 1.00 17.59 11.92
CA ASP A 323 1.84 16.40 11.76
C ASP A 323 2.37 16.23 10.32
N LEU A 324 3.29 15.27 10.14
CA LEU A 324 3.91 15.00 8.85
C LEU A 324 2.89 14.57 7.78
N LYS A 325 1.81 13.89 8.17
CA LYS A 325 0.76 13.44 7.24
C LYS A 325 -0.03 14.62 6.71
N ASP A 326 -0.32 15.59 7.58
CA ASP A 326 -1.01 16.83 7.20
C ASP A 326 -0.16 17.66 6.22
N ILE A 327 1.15 17.75 6.48
CA ILE A 327 2.09 18.45 5.61
C ILE A 327 2.21 17.76 4.24
N ILE A 328 2.31 16.41 4.22
CA ILE A 328 2.36 15.66 2.96
C ILE A 328 1.05 15.82 2.18
N GLY A 329 -0.10 15.70 2.86
CA GLY A 329 -1.41 15.88 2.23
C GLY A 329 -1.56 17.26 1.60
N GLN A 330 -1.21 18.32 2.34
CA GLN A 330 -1.20 19.68 1.83
C GLN A 330 -0.25 19.86 0.63
N GLY A 331 0.93 19.20 0.68
CA GLY A 331 1.89 19.24 -0.42
C GLY A 331 1.34 18.62 -1.71
N VAL A 332 0.61 17.49 -1.61
CA VAL A 332 -0.08 16.87 -2.75
C VAL A 332 -1.17 17.80 -3.29
N ASP A 333 -2.00 18.38 -2.41
CA ASP A 333 -3.06 19.31 -2.80
C ASP A 333 -2.49 20.56 -3.50
N MET A 334 -1.34 21.07 -3.05
CA MET A 334 -0.67 22.22 -3.70
C MET A 334 -0.14 21.87 -5.11
N LEU A 335 0.43 20.69 -5.28
CA LEU A 335 0.98 20.26 -6.58
C LEU A 335 -0.11 20.03 -7.64
N GLY A 336 -1.28 19.53 -7.24
CA GLY A 336 -2.43 19.33 -8.12
C GLY A 336 -3.31 20.55 -8.35
N ARG A 337 -3.02 21.68 -7.68
CA ARG A 337 -3.93 22.85 -7.64
C ARG A 337 -4.20 23.46 -8.99
N GLU A 338 -3.17 23.65 -9.80
CA GLU A 338 -3.31 24.26 -11.14
C GLU A 338 -4.27 23.46 -12.04
N SER A 339 -4.11 22.14 -12.03
CA SER A 339 -5.01 21.24 -12.79
C SER A 339 -6.44 21.28 -12.22
N TYR A 340 -6.58 21.26 -10.90
CA TYR A 340 -7.88 21.35 -10.25
C TYR A 340 -8.64 22.62 -10.64
N GLU A 341 -7.98 23.79 -10.61
CA GLU A 341 -8.61 25.08 -10.97
C GLU A 341 -9.07 25.13 -12.44
N LYS A 342 -8.37 24.41 -13.33
CA LYS A 342 -8.80 24.27 -14.73
C LYS A 342 -9.99 23.33 -14.88
N ASN A 343 -10.08 22.31 -14.04
CA ASN A 343 -11.02 21.19 -14.20
C ASN A 343 -12.33 21.36 -13.43
N VAL A 344 -12.32 22.15 -12.34
CA VAL A 344 -13.48 22.29 -11.44
C VAL A 344 -14.73 22.87 -12.10
N GLY A 345 -14.57 23.67 -13.17
CA GLY A 345 -15.66 24.25 -13.93
C GLY A 345 -16.07 23.47 -15.19
N ILE A 346 -15.49 22.29 -15.44
CA ILE A 346 -15.79 21.50 -16.65
C ILE A 346 -17.07 20.65 -16.51
N PRO A 347 -17.33 19.99 -15.37
CA PRO A 347 -18.52 19.15 -15.24
C PRO A 347 -19.82 19.93 -15.36
N ASP A 348 -20.80 19.35 -16.04
CA ASP A 348 -22.15 19.90 -16.18
C ASP A 348 -22.91 19.81 -14.84
N VAL A 349 -22.66 18.75 -14.07
CA VAL A 349 -23.17 18.59 -12.70
C VAL A 349 -22.02 18.23 -11.78
N THR A 350 -21.86 18.98 -10.69
CA THR A 350 -20.86 18.71 -9.65
C THR A 350 -21.55 18.28 -8.37
N VAL A 351 -21.32 17.03 -7.96
CA VAL A 351 -21.69 16.52 -6.64
C VAL A 351 -20.54 16.79 -5.68
N LYS A 352 -20.79 17.54 -4.61
CA LYS A 352 -19.76 17.95 -3.64
C LYS A 352 -20.15 17.56 -2.21
N PRO A 353 -19.75 16.35 -1.75
CA PRO A 353 -19.97 15.94 -0.37
C PRO A 353 -19.29 16.89 0.63
N ASP A 354 -20.00 17.30 1.67
CA ASP A 354 -19.47 18.17 2.73
C ASP A 354 -18.74 17.32 3.79
N LEU A 355 -17.41 17.30 3.74
CA LEU A 355 -16.55 16.40 4.53
C LEU A 355 -15.40 17.14 5.24
N PRO A 356 -15.65 18.30 5.92
CA PRO A 356 -14.57 19.13 6.48
C PRO A 356 -13.84 18.45 7.65
N GLU A 357 -14.51 17.61 8.44
CA GLU A 357 -13.96 16.91 9.59
C GLU A 357 -13.18 15.65 9.25
N TYR A 358 -13.26 15.17 7.99
CA TYR A 358 -12.60 13.94 7.55
C TYR A 358 -11.33 14.23 6.74
N ASN A 359 -10.33 13.37 6.91
CA ASN A 359 -9.08 13.42 6.18
C ASN A 359 -8.85 12.13 5.37
N MET A 360 -7.73 12.07 4.65
CA MET A 360 -7.39 10.92 3.80
C MET A 360 -7.23 9.59 4.55
N MET A 361 -7.13 9.59 5.88
CA MET A 361 -6.90 8.41 6.72
C MET A 361 -8.11 8.05 7.62
N SER A 362 -9.26 8.66 7.43
CA SER A 362 -10.48 8.44 8.22
C SER A 362 -11.20 7.16 7.79
N PHE A 363 -10.51 6.00 7.92
CA PHE A 363 -11.02 4.69 7.52
C PHE A 363 -11.68 3.89 8.66
N ASP A 364 -12.01 4.51 9.78
CA ASP A 364 -12.77 3.83 10.83
C ASP A 364 -14.26 3.68 10.43
N ASP A 365 -14.92 2.64 10.94
CA ASP A 365 -16.29 2.27 10.53
C ASP A 365 -17.30 3.42 10.65
N LYS A 366 -17.20 4.22 11.72
CA LYS A 366 -18.11 5.34 11.95
C LYS A 366 -17.89 6.46 10.93
N SER A 367 -16.62 6.73 10.60
CA SER A 367 -16.27 7.71 9.58
C SER A 367 -16.76 7.26 8.20
N ILE A 368 -16.55 6.01 7.83
CA ILE A 368 -17.00 5.44 6.56
C ILE A 368 -18.53 5.54 6.44
N ASP A 369 -19.28 5.19 7.48
CA ASP A 369 -20.76 5.32 7.49
C ASP A 369 -21.22 6.73 7.15
N VAL A 370 -20.64 7.72 7.79
CA VAL A 370 -21.01 9.13 7.59
C VAL A 370 -20.58 9.61 6.20
N ILE A 371 -19.36 9.24 5.77
CA ILE A 371 -18.82 9.67 4.48
C ILE A 371 -19.70 9.15 3.33
N ILE A 372 -20.10 7.86 3.35
CA ILE A 372 -20.99 7.28 2.32
C ILE A 372 -22.34 8.00 2.31
N ARG A 373 -22.94 8.19 3.49
CA ARG A 373 -24.22 8.90 3.62
C ARG A 373 -24.15 10.32 3.07
N ARG A 374 -23.09 11.07 3.37
CA ARG A 374 -22.91 12.43 2.82
C ARG A 374 -22.71 12.46 1.31
N GLY A 375 -22.18 11.39 0.73
CA GLY A 375 -22.17 11.21 -0.72
C GLY A 375 -23.58 11.13 -1.30
N LEU A 376 -24.47 10.37 -0.64
CA LEU A 376 -25.88 10.26 -1.02
C LEU A 376 -26.59 11.62 -0.85
N GLU A 377 -26.48 12.25 0.33
CA GLU A 377 -27.06 13.56 0.62
C GLU A 377 -26.64 14.65 -0.37
N ALA A 378 -25.35 14.64 -0.77
CA ALA A 378 -24.84 15.58 -1.78
C ALA A 378 -25.43 15.32 -3.17
N SER A 379 -25.74 14.07 -3.51
CA SER A 379 -26.42 13.72 -4.77
C SER A 379 -27.88 14.16 -4.76
N GLU A 380 -28.57 14.00 -3.64
CA GLU A 380 -29.93 14.49 -3.43
C GLU A 380 -30.03 16.02 -3.56
N ALA A 381 -29.00 16.74 -3.11
CA ALA A 381 -28.95 18.20 -3.21
C ALA A 381 -28.86 18.71 -4.67
N VAL A 382 -28.44 17.89 -5.63
CA VAL A 382 -28.39 18.20 -7.07
C VAL A 382 -29.42 17.38 -7.88
N SER A 383 -30.43 16.83 -7.24
CA SER A 383 -31.45 15.97 -7.84
C SER A 383 -32.10 16.58 -9.08
N ASP A 384 -32.49 17.86 -9.04
CA ASP A 384 -33.11 18.56 -10.20
C ASP A 384 -32.21 18.56 -11.45
N GLN A 385 -30.89 18.68 -11.25
CA GLN A 385 -29.92 18.62 -12.33
C GLN A 385 -29.76 17.19 -12.86
N LEU A 386 -29.74 16.19 -11.98
CA LEU A 386 -29.68 14.78 -12.34
C LEU A 386 -30.95 14.31 -13.04
N ASP A 387 -32.13 14.79 -12.60
CA ASP A 387 -33.41 14.53 -13.28
C ASP A 387 -33.43 15.13 -14.68
N SER A 388 -32.79 16.29 -14.89
CA SER A 388 -32.62 16.89 -16.21
C SER A 388 -31.75 16.02 -17.12
N ILE A 389 -30.66 15.44 -16.58
CA ILE A 389 -29.82 14.48 -17.30
C ILE A 389 -30.63 13.24 -17.65
N LEU A 390 -31.38 12.70 -16.66
CA LEU A 390 -32.23 11.54 -16.87
C LEU A 390 -33.29 11.78 -17.98
N ALA A 391 -33.86 12.96 -18.03
CA ALA A 391 -34.81 13.35 -19.11
C ALA A 391 -34.14 13.37 -20.51
N LEU A 392 -32.85 13.73 -20.58
CA LEU A 392 -32.09 13.77 -21.83
C LEU A 392 -31.60 12.39 -22.28
N THR A 393 -31.19 11.54 -21.35
CA THR A 393 -30.54 10.24 -21.63
C THR A 393 -31.52 9.07 -21.61
N GLY A 394 -32.66 9.22 -20.94
CA GLY A 394 -33.58 8.15 -20.60
C GLY A 394 -33.06 7.23 -19.51
N ALA A 395 -33.96 6.68 -18.69
CA ALA A 395 -33.59 5.67 -17.69
C ALA A 395 -33.18 4.38 -18.39
N ARG A 396 -31.98 3.89 -18.05
CA ARG A 396 -31.46 2.60 -18.58
C ARG A 396 -30.85 1.78 -17.47
N ASP A 397 -31.12 0.49 -17.48
CA ASP A 397 -30.40 -0.44 -16.62
C ASP A 397 -28.93 -0.51 -17.06
N LYS A 398 -28.03 -0.63 -16.09
CA LYS A 398 -26.58 -0.76 -16.33
C LYS A 398 -26.33 -1.99 -17.21
N VAL A 399 -25.87 -1.76 -18.43
CA VAL A 399 -25.48 -2.84 -19.33
C VAL A 399 -24.01 -3.15 -19.10
N LEU A 400 -23.75 -4.25 -18.40
CA LEU A 400 -22.39 -4.75 -18.19
C LEU A 400 -21.97 -5.56 -19.41
N ARG A 401 -20.96 -5.09 -20.13
CA ARG A 401 -20.35 -5.83 -21.22
C ARG A 401 -19.38 -6.84 -20.64
N ASN A 402 -19.45 -8.09 -21.06
CA ASN A 402 -18.46 -9.12 -20.71
C ASN A 402 -18.09 -9.16 -19.21
N ALA A 403 -19.06 -8.94 -18.34
CA ALA A 403 -18.82 -8.95 -16.89
C ALA A 403 -18.28 -10.32 -16.47
N LYS A 404 -17.01 -10.36 -16.08
CA LYS A 404 -16.30 -11.54 -15.57
C LYS A 404 -15.91 -11.36 -14.09
N ALA A 405 -16.53 -10.39 -13.41
CA ALA A 405 -16.16 -10.08 -12.04
C ALA A 405 -16.29 -11.32 -11.14
N ILE A 406 -15.16 -11.89 -10.79
CA ILE A 406 -15.05 -13.00 -9.84
C ILE A 406 -14.60 -12.39 -8.52
N ASP A 407 -15.49 -12.38 -7.55
CA ASP A 407 -15.10 -12.06 -6.18
C ASP A 407 -14.59 -13.32 -5.48
N LEU A 408 -13.29 -13.42 -5.31
CA LEU A 408 -12.64 -14.50 -4.55
C LEU A 408 -13.12 -14.62 -3.10
N GLY A 409 -13.76 -13.59 -2.55
CA GLY A 409 -14.34 -13.63 -1.20
C GLY A 409 -15.61 -14.45 -1.14
N THR A 410 -16.34 -14.57 -2.25
CA THR A 410 -17.64 -15.27 -2.32
C THR A 410 -17.63 -16.50 -3.21
N SER A 411 -16.72 -16.57 -4.18
CA SER A 411 -16.69 -17.65 -5.19
C SER A 411 -15.27 -18.23 -5.34
N PRO A 412 -15.02 -19.45 -4.85
CA PRO A 412 -13.76 -20.14 -5.09
C PRO A 412 -13.53 -20.37 -6.59
N VAL A 413 -12.29 -20.22 -7.03
CA VAL A 413 -11.89 -20.40 -8.45
C VAL A 413 -10.95 -21.58 -8.63
N LEU A 414 -11.05 -22.25 -9.76
CA LEU A 414 -10.16 -23.34 -10.11
C LEU A 414 -8.79 -22.80 -10.54
N VAL A 415 -7.73 -23.27 -9.86
CA VAL A 415 -6.34 -22.92 -10.16
C VAL A 415 -5.61 -24.13 -10.72
N SER A 416 -5.21 -24.07 -12.00
CA SER A 416 -4.50 -25.17 -12.67
C SER A 416 -3.02 -25.21 -12.37
N LYS A 417 -2.39 -24.05 -12.11
CA LYS A 417 -0.95 -23.90 -11.95
C LYS A 417 -0.64 -22.96 -10.79
N ILE A 418 0.40 -23.28 -10.02
CA ILE A 418 0.91 -22.41 -8.95
C ILE A 418 2.41 -22.25 -9.18
N GLU A 419 2.86 -21.00 -9.30
CA GLU A 419 4.26 -20.65 -9.47
C GLU A 419 4.72 -19.68 -8.38
N ILE A 420 6.01 -19.75 -8.03
CA ILE A 420 6.64 -18.82 -7.08
C ILE A 420 7.86 -18.24 -7.77
N THR A 421 7.82 -16.95 -8.06
CA THR A 421 8.90 -16.19 -8.71
C THR A 421 9.79 -15.49 -7.67
N GLY A 422 11.00 -15.04 -8.08
CA GLY A 422 11.96 -14.41 -7.16
C GLY A 422 12.71 -15.39 -6.25
N VAL A 423 12.58 -16.70 -6.49
CA VAL A 423 13.21 -17.78 -5.73
C VAL A 423 13.91 -18.79 -6.64
N THR A 424 14.86 -19.56 -6.08
CA THR A 424 15.46 -20.69 -6.81
C THR A 424 14.47 -21.87 -6.87
N GLU A 425 14.64 -22.75 -7.85
CA GLU A 425 13.79 -23.95 -7.99
C GLU A 425 13.74 -24.81 -6.72
N LYS A 426 14.88 -24.90 -6.01
CA LYS A 426 14.97 -25.65 -4.74
C LYS A 426 14.15 -24.98 -3.63
N GLU A 427 14.17 -23.65 -3.57
CA GLU A 427 13.36 -22.87 -2.63
C GLU A 427 11.88 -22.91 -3.00
N SER A 428 11.55 -22.82 -4.29
CA SER A 428 10.18 -22.96 -4.77
C SER A 428 9.58 -24.29 -4.34
N ARG A 429 10.29 -25.41 -4.56
CA ARG A 429 9.85 -26.75 -4.09
C ARG A 429 9.66 -26.81 -2.58
N TYR A 430 10.54 -26.16 -1.82
CA TYR A 430 10.42 -26.08 -0.36
C TYR A 430 9.20 -25.27 0.08
N LEU A 431 8.99 -24.10 -0.52
CA LEU A 431 7.84 -23.24 -0.21
C LEU A 431 6.53 -23.94 -0.59
N MET A 432 6.44 -24.50 -1.79
CA MET A 432 5.30 -25.30 -2.23
C MET A 432 4.99 -26.46 -1.26
N GLY A 433 6.01 -27.09 -0.69
CA GLY A 433 5.83 -28.12 0.34
C GLY A 433 5.20 -27.59 1.64
N LYS A 434 5.32 -26.29 1.94
CA LYS A 434 4.72 -25.66 3.12
C LYS A 434 3.30 -25.16 2.90
N LEU A 435 2.95 -24.84 1.67
CA LEU A 435 1.62 -24.34 1.34
C LEU A 435 0.58 -25.46 1.49
N LYS A 436 -0.62 -25.10 1.89
CA LYS A 436 -1.77 -26.00 1.99
C LYS A 436 -2.49 -26.19 0.65
N ILE A 437 -2.27 -25.25 -0.29
CA ILE A 437 -2.88 -25.22 -1.62
C ILE A 437 -2.10 -26.06 -2.62
N ARG A 438 -2.78 -26.63 -3.61
CA ARG A 438 -2.19 -27.46 -4.67
C ARG A 438 -2.76 -27.07 -6.04
N PRO A 439 -2.04 -27.33 -7.14
CA PRO A 439 -2.62 -27.26 -8.48
C PRO A 439 -3.87 -28.13 -8.58
N ALA A 440 -4.86 -27.66 -9.30
CA ALA A 440 -6.20 -28.22 -9.47
C ALA A 440 -7.11 -28.11 -8.23
N ASP A 441 -6.77 -27.28 -7.25
CA ASP A 441 -7.67 -26.92 -6.15
C ASP A 441 -8.60 -25.77 -6.56
N TYR A 442 -9.78 -25.72 -5.93
CA TYR A 442 -10.62 -24.55 -5.89
C TYR A 442 -10.20 -23.69 -4.71
N LEU A 443 -9.76 -22.46 -4.98
CA LEU A 443 -9.18 -21.55 -3.99
C LEU A 443 -10.06 -20.32 -3.78
N CYS A 444 -10.28 -19.96 -2.52
CA CYS A 444 -10.88 -18.70 -2.12
C CYS A 444 -9.79 -17.69 -1.70
N ARG A 445 -10.19 -16.45 -1.41
CA ARG A 445 -9.30 -15.38 -0.95
C ARG A 445 -8.47 -15.81 0.27
N GLU A 446 -9.12 -16.40 1.26
CA GLU A 446 -8.47 -16.83 2.51
C GLU A 446 -7.36 -17.85 2.27
N ASP A 447 -7.56 -18.82 1.36
CA ASP A 447 -6.55 -19.82 1.03
C ASP A 447 -5.29 -19.19 0.44
N ILE A 448 -5.46 -18.19 -0.42
CA ILE A 448 -4.37 -17.48 -1.09
C ILE A 448 -3.66 -16.55 -0.10
N GLU A 449 -4.39 -15.83 0.74
CA GLU A 449 -3.83 -14.98 1.80
C GLU A 449 -3.06 -15.78 2.85
N ASP A 450 -3.56 -16.96 3.23
CA ASP A 450 -2.84 -17.93 4.07
C ASP A 450 -1.53 -18.37 3.42
N ALA A 451 -1.53 -18.61 2.12
CA ALA A 451 -0.33 -18.98 1.38
C ALA A 451 0.69 -17.81 1.35
N VAL A 452 0.25 -16.59 1.05
CA VAL A 452 1.07 -15.37 1.12
C VAL A 452 1.67 -15.20 2.51
N ALA A 453 0.84 -15.29 3.55
CA ALA A 453 1.27 -15.15 4.93
C ALA A 453 2.28 -16.25 5.33
N THR A 454 2.09 -17.49 4.85
CA THR A 454 3.02 -18.60 5.06
C THR A 454 4.39 -18.33 4.42
N ILE A 455 4.42 -17.84 3.17
CA ILE A 455 5.66 -17.49 2.46
C ILE A 455 6.37 -16.34 3.18
N PHE A 456 5.65 -15.26 3.46
CA PHE A 456 6.17 -14.07 4.13
C PHE A 456 6.66 -14.38 5.56
N GLY A 457 5.93 -15.23 6.27
CA GLY A 457 6.25 -15.68 7.64
C GLY A 457 7.59 -16.41 7.77
N THR A 458 8.18 -16.87 6.65
CA THR A 458 9.55 -17.42 6.64
C THR A 458 10.61 -16.38 7.00
N GLY A 459 10.31 -15.09 6.81
CA GLY A 459 11.24 -13.98 7.06
C GLY A 459 12.33 -13.79 6.02
N ALA A 460 12.26 -14.52 4.92
CA ALA A 460 13.22 -14.42 3.82
C ALA A 460 12.86 -13.36 2.79
N PHE A 461 11.65 -12.84 2.86
CA PHE A 461 11.10 -11.90 1.89
C PHE A 461 10.57 -10.67 2.60
N ASP A 462 10.80 -9.50 1.99
CA ASP A 462 10.25 -8.22 2.45
C ASP A 462 8.90 -7.94 1.78
N TYR A 463 8.62 -8.67 0.68
CA TYR A 463 7.44 -8.43 -0.12
C TYR A 463 7.00 -9.74 -0.79
N VAL A 464 5.73 -10.08 -0.62
CA VAL A 464 5.10 -11.25 -1.23
C VAL A 464 3.72 -10.85 -1.72
N THR A 465 3.52 -10.86 -3.01
CA THR A 465 2.23 -10.62 -3.64
C THR A 465 1.85 -11.75 -4.54
N TYR A 466 0.62 -11.75 -5.00
CA TYR A 466 0.16 -12.71 -5.98
C TYR A 466 -0.57 -12.05 -7.15
N GLU A 467 -0.64 -12.80 -8.24
CA GLU A 467 -1.43 -12.50 -9.42
C GLU A 467 -2.17 -13.75 -9.87
N MET A 468 -3.36 -13.53 -10.43
CA MET A 468 -4.18 -14.58 -11.04
C MET A 468 -4.19 -14.34 -12.55
N GLU A 469 -3.30 -15.02 -13.27
CA GLU A 469 -3.24 -14.92 -14.73
C GLU A 469 -4.34 -15.76 -15.40
N GLY A 470 -4.88 -15.23 -16.47
CA GLY A 470 -5.96 -15.82 -17.25
C GLY A 470 -7.23 -14.96 -17.22
N ALA A 471 -7.96 -15.01 -18.32
CA ALA A 471 -9.25 -14.31 -18.45
C ALA A 471 -10.43 -15.13 -17.95
N GLU A 472 -10.28 -16.45 -17.85
CA GLU A 472 -11.30 -17.43 -17.46
C GLU A 472 -10.65 -18.61 -16.73
N GLU A 473 -11.46 -19.38 -16.01
CA GLU A 473 -10.99 -20.63 -15.37
C GLU A 473 -10.56 -21.69 -16.41
N PRO A 474 -9.50 -22.45 -16.13
CA PRO A 474 -8.73 -22.45 -14.89
C PRO A 474 -7.62 -21.38 -14.90
N PHE A 475 -7.44 -20.69 -13.78
CA PHE A 475 -6.42 -19.64 -13.61
C PHE A 475 -5.03 -20.20 -13.28
N SER A 476 -3.99 -19.37 -13.51
CA SER A 476 -2.64 -19.61 -13.01
C SER A 476 -2.35 -18.65 -11.85
N LEU A 477 -2.00 -19.19 -10.68
CA LEU A 477 -1.65 -18.41 -9.50
C LEU A 477 -0.14 -18.21 -9.43
N LEU A 478 0.32 -16.96 -9.53
CA LEU A 478 1.72 -16.58 -9.44
C LEU A 478 1.97 -15.84 -8.12
N PHE A 479 2.91 -16.34 -7.33
CA PHE A 479 3.43 -15.61 -6.18
C PHE A 479 4.72 -14.88 -6.57
N HIS A 480 4.77 -13.57 -6.33
CA HIS A 480 5.94 -12.74 -6.55
C HIS A 480 6.64 -12.48 -5.23
N CYS A 481 7.82 -13.08 -5.04
CA CYS A 481 8.63 -12.96 -3.84
C CYS A 481 9.81 -12.04 -4.09
N ARG A 482 9.89 -10.92 -3.37
CA ARG A 482 11.06 -10.05 -3.38
C ARG A 482 11.86 -10.26 -2.11
N ARG A 483 13.15 -10.58 -2.28
CA ARG A 483 14.06 -10.72 -1.14
C ARG A 483 14.38 -9.38 -0.55
N GLY A 484 14.36 -9.34 0.77
CA GLY A 484 14.86 -8.23 1.53
C GLY A 484 16.38 -8.10 1.48
N PRO A 485 16.91 -7.00 2.00
CA PRO A 485 18.35 -6.80 2.15
C PRO A 485 18.95 -7.91 3.00
N VAL A 486 20.13 -8.38 2.57
CA VAL A 486 20.80 -9.56 3.17
C VAL A 486 21.29 -9.27 4.59
N HIS A 487 21.57 -8.01 4.92
CA HIS A 487 22.08 -7.57 6.21
C HIS A 487 21.19 -6.51 6.84
N GLN A 488 21.21 -6.41 8.16
CA GLN A 488 20.44 -5.41 8.88
C GLN A 488 21.22 -4.83 10.04
N PHE A 489 21.04 -3.54 10.29
CA PHE A 489 21.47 -2.82 11.48
C PHE A 489 20.24 -2.35 12.23
N GLY A 490 20.16 -2.65 13.52
CA GLY A 490 19.01 -2.33 14.34
C GLY A 490 19.37 -1.51 15.56
N ILE A 491 18.51 -0.55 15.89
CA ILE A 491 18.60 0.24 17.11
C ILE A 491 17.32 0.04 17.92
N GLY A 492 17.47 -0.27 19.19
CA GLY A 492 16.38 -0.38 20.16
C GLY A 492 16.68 0.44 21.40
N GLY A 493 15.66 0.72 22.17
CA GLY A 493 15.78 1.39 23.46
C GLY A 493 14.83 0.77 24.48
N ARG A 494 15.20 0.80 25.74
CA ARG A 494 14.35 0.39 26.84
C ARG A 494 14.51 1.37 28.00
N VAL A 495 13.39 1.72 28.58
CA VAL A 495 13.32 2.51 29.81
C VAL A 495 12.53 1.70 30.83
N ASP A 496 13.10 1.42 31.94
CA ASP A 496 12.42 0.74 33.05
C ASP A 496 12.99 1.19 34.41
N SER A 497 12.31 0.82 35.49
CA SER A 497 12.69 1.21 36.85
C SER A 497 14.00 0.58 37.35
N GLU A 498 14.44 -0.53 36.73
CA GLU A 498 15.68 -1.22 37.13
C GLU A 498 16.92 -0.71 36.38
N GLU A 499 16.76 -0.40 35.11
CA GLU A 499 17.87 -0.04 34.22
C GLU A 499 17.87 1.45 33.81
N VAL A 500 16.87 2.23 34.26
CA VAL A 500 16.61 3.65 33.93
C VAL A 500 16.49 3.84 32.41
N ALA A 501 17.59 3.68 31.69
CA ALA A 501 17.58 3.69 30.21
C ALA A 501 18.68 2.77 29.70
N SER A 502 18.38 2.08 28.59
CA SER A 502 19.38 1.27 27.87
C SER A 502 19.20 1.40 26.36
N LEU A 503 20.32 1.41 25.65
CA LEU A 503 20.39 1.39 24.19
C LEU A 503 20.78 -0.01 23.73
N LEU A 504 20.02 -0.56 22.77
CA LEU A 504 20.32 -1.84 22.15
C LEU A 504 20.74 -1.61 20.70
N VAL A 505 21.86 -2.19 20.32
CA VAL A 505 22.36 -2.23 18.95
C VAL A 505 22.37 -3.67 18.46
N ASN A 506 21.89 -3.88 17.24
CA ASN A 506 21.93 -5.19 16.58
C ASN A 506 22.61 -5.07 15.21
N ILE A 507 23.44 -6.06 14.89
CA ILE A 507 24.00 -6.25 13.55
C ILE A 507 23.70 -7.68 13.11
N GLY A 508 22.87 -7.83 12.09
CA GLY A 508 22.54 -9.11 11.47
C GLY A 508 23.20 -9.23 10.11
N LEU A 509 24.08 -10.19 9.95
CA LEU A 509 24.72 -10.51 8.66
C LEU A 509 24.02 -11.73 8.05
N ASN A 510 23.58 -11.62 6.80
CA ASN A 510 22.78 -12.66 6.11
C ASN A 510 21.47 -13.05 6.82
N ALA A 511 20.78 -12.07 7.43
CA ALA A 511 19.62 -12.29 8.27
C ALA A 511 18.35 -12.77 7.53
N HIS A 512 18.25 -12.48 6.23
CA HIS A 512 17.06 -12.76 5.40
C HIS A 512 17.32 -13.87 4.37
N LYS A 513 17.55 -15.10 4.84
CA LYS A 513 17.70 -16.26 3.94
C LYS A 513 16.80 -17.40 4.37
N LEU A 514 16.18 -18.06 3.41
CA LEU A 514 15.45 -19.32 3.63
C LEU A 514 16.37 -20.45 4.07
N GLN A 515 17.60 -20.43 3.55
CA GLN A 515 18.63 -21.42 3.85
C GLN A 515 20.00 -20.75 3.91
N GLY A 516 20.90 -21.29 4.69
CA GLY A 516 22.28 -20.83 4.79
C GLY A 516 22.64 -20.38 6.19
N SER A 517 23.79 -19.76 6.32
CA SER A 517 24.32 -19.31 7.60
C SER A 517 24.12 -17.81 7.81
N ALA A 518 23.92 -17.41 9.04
CA ALA A 518 23.87 -16.02 9.43
C ALA A 518 24.52 -15.79 10.81
N LEU A 519 25.00 -14.58 11.01
CA LEU A 519 25.64 -14.12 12.24
C LEU A 519 24.87 -12.93 12.79
N ASN A 520 24.42 -13.03 14.04
CA ASN A 520 23.76 -11.96 14.77
C ASN A 520 24.62 -11.49 15.93
N PHE A 521 24.89 -10.20 15.96
CA PHE A 521 25.52 -9.53 17.08
C PHE A 521 24.52 -8.60 17.75
N TYR A 522 24.43 -8.66 19.08
CA TYR A 522 23.67 -7.72 19.90
C TYR A 522 24.60 -7.10 20.94
N ALA A 523 24.49 -5.80 21.13
CA ALA A 523 25.12 -5.08 22.23
C ALA A 523 24.10 -4.19 22.93
N LYS A 524 23.99 -4.29 24.24
CA LYS A 524 23.19 -3.41 25.09
C LYS A 524 24.12 -2.56 25.94
N VAL A 525 23.93 -1.27 25.88
CA VAL A 525 24.65 -0.28 26.70
C VAL A 525 23.67 0.30 27.70
N GLY A 526 24.04 0.30 28.96
CA GLY A 526 23.23 0.74 30.08
C GLY A 526 23.87 0.30 31.40
N ILE A 527 23.14 0.34 32.53
CA ILE A 527 23.62 -0.07 33.87
C ILE A 527 24.04 -1.55 33.86
N ASN A 528 23.29 -2.39 33.14
CA ASN A 528 23.58 -3.82 32.99
C ASN A 528 23.98 -4.12 31.54
N PRO A 529 25.21 -3.82 31.12
CA PRO A 529 25.67 -4.05 29.77
C PRO A 529 25.66 -5.53 29.39
N TYR A 530 25.38 -5.77 28.10
CA TYR A 530 25.26 -7.12 27.57
C TYR A 530 25.74 -7.15 26.13
N ALA A 531 26.50 -8.17 25.78
CA ALA A 531 26.85 -8.45 24.40
C ALA A 531 26.61 -9.92 24.06
N SER A 532 26.16 -10.22 22.88
CA SER A 532 26.00 -11.59 22.38
C SER A 532 26.31 -11.72 20.92
N LEU A 533 26.86 -12.85 20.57
CA LEU A 533 27.14 -13.27 19.20
C LEU A 533 26.48 -14.63 18.96
N THR A 534 25.65 -14.74 17.95
CA THR A 534 24.98 -16.00 17.60
C THR A 534 25.19 -16.30 16.13
N TYR A 535 25.80 -17.43 15.85
CA TYR A 535 25.89 -18.00 14.52
C TYR A 535 24.80 -19.06 14.36
N TYR A 536 24.06 -19.03 13.25
CA TYR A 536 23.06 -20.05 12.98
C TYR A 536 23.08 -20.51 11.53
N VAL A 537 22.72 -21.77 11.35
CA VAL A 537 22.55 -22.39 10.04
C VAL A 537 21.10 -22.84 9.91
N SER A 538 20.37 -22.23 8.98
CA SER A 538 18.99 -22.57 8.69
C SER A 538 18.91 -23.66 7.62
N SER A 539 18.07 -24.67 7.88
CA SER A 539 17.72 -25.71 6.90
C SER A 539 16.34 -25.44 6.31
N PRO A 540 16.13 -25.63 5.02
CA PRO A 540 14.82 -25.46 4.40
C PRO A 540 13.74 -26.38 4.97
N SER A 541 14.09 -27.60 5.32
CA SER A 541 13.15 -28.66 5.74
C SER A 541 13.38 -29.21 7.13
N GLY A 542 14.27 -28.57 7.90
CA GLY A 542 14.63 -29.07 9.23
C GLY A 542 14.81 -27.95 10.26
N PRO A 543 15.22 -28.30 11.48
CA PRO A 543 15.49 -27.34 12.53
C PRO A 543 16.69 -26.46 12.17
N THR A 544 16.72 -25.25 12.73
CA THR A 544 17.85 -24.32 12.65
C THR A 544 18.84 -24.66 13.74
N PHE A 545 20.07 -24.88 13.33
CA PHE A 545 21.21 -25.10 14.21
C PHE A 545 21.80 -23.77 14.67
N ASN A 546 22.04 -23.61 15.97
CA ASN A 546 22.52 -22.35 16.54
C ASN A 546 23.68 -22.60 17.50
N VAL A 547 24.71 -21.75 17.41
CA VAL A 547 25.82 -21.63 18.36
C VAL A 547 25.88 -20.19 18.81
N GLY A 548 25.85 -19.94 20.11
CA GLY A 548 25.85 -18.60 20.66
C GLY A 548 26.78 -18.46 21.86
N ALA A 549 27.38 -17.27 21.96
CA ALA A 549 28.12 -16.85 23.16
C ALA A 549 27.59 -15.47 23.58
N SER A 550 27.51 -15.26 24.89
CA SER A 550 27.11 -13.96 25.44
C SER A 550 27.83 -13.65 26.72
N VAL A 551 28.05 -12.37 26.93
CA VAL A 551 28.62 -11.83 28.17
C VAL A 551 27.66 -10.77 28.70
N LYS A 552 27.36 -10.85 29.98
CA LYS A 552 26.46 -9.94 30.68
C LYS A 552 27.05 -9.53 32.02
N TRP A 553 27.18 -8.23 32.21
CA TRP A 553 27.38 -7.67 33.54
C TRP A 553 26.02 -7.41 34.16
N LEU A 554 25.85 -7.82 35.42
CA LEU A 554 24.64 -7.57 36.19
C LEU A 554 25.01 -6.94 37.52
N ASP A 555 24.38 -5.82 37.84
CA ASP A 555 24.41 -5.16 39.14
C ASP A 555 22.96 -4.94 39.59
N ARG A 556 22.53 -5.66 40.61
CA ARG A 556 21.14 -5.62 41.07
C ARG A 556 21.05 -5.48 42.58
N ASN A 557 20.16 -4.58 42.97
CA ASN A 557 19.68 -4.51 44.35
C ASN A 557 18.47 -5.44 44.49
N ARG A 558 18.47 -6.27 45.51
CA ARG A 558 17.29 -7.00 45.95
C ARG A 558 16.61 -6.23 47.08
N PHE A 559 15.31 -6.09 46.96
CA PHE A 559 14.46 -5.45 47.94
C PHE A 559 13.55 -6.49 48.58
N THR A 560 13.46 -6.44 49.95
CA THR A 560 12.48 -7.21 50.69
C THR A 560 11.64 -6.22 51.48
N LEU A 561 10.31 -6.26 51.31
CA LEU A 561 9.35 -5.34 51.93
C LEU A 561 9.65 -3.84 51.70
N GLY A 562 10.27 -3.51 50.54
CA GLY A 562 10.59 -2.12 50.15
C GLY A 562 11.98 -1.65 50.63
N GLU A 563 12.69 -2.40 51.48
CA GLU A 563 14.07 -2.11 51.89
C GLU A 563 15.07 -2.90 51.04
N SER A 564 16.22 -2.26 50.73
CA SER A 564 17.30 -2.94 49.98
C SER A 564 17.99 -3.95 50.91
N ASP A 565 17.83 -5.24 50.59
CA ASP A 565 18.32 -6.35 51.39
C ASP A 565 19.79 -6.64 51.06
N TYR A 566 20.12 -6.73 49.78
CA TYR A 566 21.50 -6.89 49.35
C TYR A 566 21.69 -6.47 47.88
N ASN A 567 22.93 -6.11 47.55
CA ASN A 567 23.36 -5.84 46.19
C ASN A 567 24.26 -6.98 45.71
N VAL A 568 24.02 -7.46 44.51
CA VAL A 568 24.84 -8.50 43.87
C VAL A 568 25.32 -8.01 42.54
N ALA A 569 26.64 -7.98 42.34
CA ALA A 569 27.25 -7.69 41.05
C ALA A 569 28.06 -8.90 40.58
N TYR A 570 27.76 -9.34 39.35
CA TYR A 570 28.46 -10.47 38.74
C TYR A 570 28.59 -10.34 37.24
N LEU A 571 29.61 -10.99 36.71
CA LEU A 571 29.78 -11.24 35.28
C LEU A 571 29.25 -12.64 34.95
N ASN A 572 28.33 -12.75 34.03
CA ASN A 572 27.86 -14.02 33.46
C ASN A 572 28.39 -14.17 32.04
N VAL A 573 29.10 -15.25 31.80
CA VAL A 573 29.50 -15.69 30.45
C VAL A 573 28.69 -16.93 30.14
N ARG A 574 27.96 -16.90 29.02
CA ARG A 574 27.07 -17.99 28.61
C ARG A 574 27.44 -18.48 27.21
N GLU A 575 27.49 -19.77 27.08
CA GLU A 575 27.62 -20.47 25.81
C GLU A 575 26.37 -21.30 25.56
N GLU A 576 25.84 -21.24 24.35
CA GLU A 576 24.62 -21.95 23.97
C GLU A 576 24.82 -22.72 22.68
N PHE A 577 24.29 -23.92 22.65
CA PHE A 577 24.28 -24.82 21.52
C PHE A 577 22.88 -25.40 21.38
N TYR A 578 22.11 -25.01 20.36
CA TYR A 578 20.72 -25.43 20.31
C TYR A 578 20.16 -25.58 18.91
N LEU A 579 19.16 -26.46 18.81
CA LEU A 579 18.26 -26.60 17.66
C LEU A 579 17.01 -25.76 17.93
N SER A 580 16.63 -24.92 16.98
CA SER A 580 15.41 -24.11 17.03
C SER A 580 14.58 -24.34 15.78
N ASN A 581 13.40 -23.73 15.72
CA ASN A 581 12.47 -23.89 14.62
C ASN A 581 11.97 -25.33 14.41
N ILE A 582 11.93 -26.09 15.50
CA ILE A 582 11.29 -27.42 15.50
C ILE A 582 9.79 -27.17 15.60
N ARG A 583 9.06 -27.45 14.50
CA ARG A 583 7.61 -27.24 14.44
C ARG A 583 6.86 -28.52 14.76
N LEU A 584 6.08 -28.49 15.82
CA LEU A 584 5.15 -29.54 16.21
C LEU A 584 3.71 -29.00 16.12
N ARG A 585 3.09 -29.09 14.96
CA ARG A 585 1.77 -28.48 14.68
C ARG A 585 1.80 -26.96 14.91
N LYS A 586 1.10 -26.47 15.96
CA LYS A 586 1.05 -25.06 16.38
C LYS A 586 2.16 -24.67 17.37
N PHE A 587 3.00 -25.61 17.81
CA PHE A 587 4.06 -25.37 18.78
C PHE A 587 5.42 -25.24 18.10
N TYR A 588 6.26 -24.34 18.63
CA TYR A 588 7.66 -24.21 18.26
C TYR A 588 8.51 -24.64 19.44
N ALA A 589 9.41 -25.58 19.22
CA ALA A 589 10.34 -26.09 20.23
C ALA A 589 11.76 -25.61 19.97
N LYS A 590 12.50 -25.42 21.06
CA LYS A 590 13.95 -25.21 21.11
C LYS A 590 14.53 -26.25 22.05
N ILE A 591 15.54 -26.98 21.61
CA ILE A 591 16.25 -28.01 22.41
C ILE A 591 17.74 -27.74 22.29
N GLY A 592 18.46 -27.73 23.40
CA GLY A 592 19.89 -27.47 23.37
C GLY A 592 20.59 -27.60 24.72
N LEU A 593 21.89 -27.38 24.67
CA LEU A 593 22.78 -27.34 25.82
C LEU A 593 23.16 -25.89 26.08
N ARG A 594 23.29 -25.54 27.33
CA ARG A 594 23.73 -24.24 27.81
C ARG A 594 24.71 -24.40 28.94
N SER A 595 25.81 -23.66 28.88
CA SER A 595 26.78 -23.51 29.94
C SER A 595 26.78 -22.05 30.43
N ASP A 596 26.68 -21.85 31.71
CA ASP A 596 26.73 -20.54 32.37
C ASP A 596 27.90 -20.48 33.35
N PHE A 597 28.81 -19.55 33.11
CA PHE A 597 29.91 -19.23 34.03
C PHE A 597 29.62 -17.92 34.75
N TYR A 598 29.69 -17.93 36.06
CA TYR A 598 29.45 -16.75 36.89
C TYR A 598 30.73 -16.36 37.64
N LYS A 599 31.13 -15.11 37.47
CA LYS A 599 32.17 -14.49 38.30
C LYS A 599 31.50 -13.44 39.18
N MET A 600 31.41 -13.74 40.46
CA MET A 600 30.88 -12.82 41.47
C MET A 600 31.93 -11.75 41.78
N ASN A 601 31.55 -10.47 41.60
CA ASN A 601 32.48 -9.35 41.85
C ASN A 601 32.17 -8.65 43.18
N LYS A 602 30.89 -8.66 43.61
CA LYS A 602 30.50 -8.00 44.85
C LYS A 602 29.18 -8.58 45.36
N VAL A 603 29.16 -8.89 46.65
CA VAL A 603 27.94 -9.16 47.40
C VAL A 603 27.94 -8.25 48.61
N MET A 604 26.98 -7.34 48.73
CA MET A 604 26.81 -6.49 49.93
C MET A 604 25.43 -6.76 50.51
N ALA A 605 25.39 -7.21 51.75
CA ALA A 605 24.17 -7.34 52.55
C ALA A 605 24.07 -6.14 53.51
N THR A 606 22.90 -5.54 53.59
CA THR A 606 22.66 -4.39 54.48
C THR A 606 22.55 -4.79 55.96
N SER A 607 22.25 -6.07 56.22
CA SER A 607 22.08 -6.60 57.57
C SER A 607 23.35 -7.21 58.20
N VAL A 608 24.48 -7.25 57.47
CA VAL A 608 25.74 -7.83 57.93
C VAL A 608 26.88 -6.84 57.71
N THR A 609 27.47 -6.38 58.77
CA THR A 609 28.67 -5.51 58.78
C THR A 609 29.92 -6.29 58.35
N GLY A 610 29.94 -6.77 57.09
CA GLY A 610 31.08 -7.47 56.53
C GLY A 610 31.06 -7.43 54.98
N LYS A 611 32.18 -7.00 54.41
CA LYS A 611 32.42 -7.11 52.95
C LYS A 611 32.90 -8.53 52.69
N TYR A 612 32.13 -9.27 51.86
CA TYR A 612 32.58 -10.56 51.36
C TYR A 612 33.04 -10.41 49.93
N ASP A 613 34.32 -10.53 49.67
CA ASP A 613 34.85 -10.74 48.32
C ASP A 613 34.83 -12.25 48.04
N LEU A 614 33.86 -12.70 47.32
CA LEU A 614 33.73 -14.10 46.88
C LEU A 614 34.09 -14.20 45.40
N ASP A 615 35.32 -14.66 45.12
CA ASP A 615 35.69 -15.20 43.82
C ASP A 615 35.17 -16.65 43.73
N VAL A 616 33.91 -16.82 43.38
CA VAL A 616 33.33 -18.15 43.18
C VAL A 616 33.04 -18.33 41.69
N LEU A 617 33.82 -19.21 41.07
CA LEU A 617 33.48 -19.79 39.77
C LEU A 617 32.50 -20.94 40.01
N THR A 618 31.21 -20.74 39.71
CA THR A 618 30.24 -21.84 39.71
C THR A 618 29.93 -22.24 38.27
N ASN A 619 30.17 -23.51 37.96
CA ASN A 619 29.65 -24.17 36.75
C ASN A 619 28.27 -24.74 37.08
N ASN A 620 27.25 -24.28 36.38
CA ASN A 620 25.93 -24.93 36.34
C ASN A 620 25.58 -25.36 34.92
#